data_801b89cbc8f182309fb301865f33e943
#
_entry.id   801b89cbc8f182309fb301865f33e943
#
_cell.length_a   1.000
_cell.length_b   1.000
_cell.length_c   1.000
_cell.angle_alpha   90.00
_cell.angle_beta   90.00
_cell.angle_gamma   90.00
#
_symmetry.space_group_name_H-M   'P 1'
#
loop_
_entity.id
_entity.type
_entity.pdbx_description
1 polymer ?
#
loop_
_entity_poly.entity_id
_entity_poly.type
_entity_poly.pdbx_seq_one_letter_code
_entity_poly.pdbx_strand_id
1 'polypeptide(L)'
;MEKGGRILHIGFLMSLIIVFLLVSSVGAGPRVYYGQVVGMEFSVLQVRGDDGRISVFWCGYKTRLDSRPPFSGDRVSIEYIKDSLKRNAVTRISVLEKD
;
A
#
# COMPACT_ATOMS: atom_id res chain seq x y z
N MET A 1 14.86 46.76 6.69
CA MET A 1 13.82 45.97 7.33
C MET A 1 12.97 45.20 6.34
N GLU A 2 12.56 45.80 5.25
CA GLU A 2 11.81 45.06 4.23
C GLU A 2 12.58 43.91 3.63
N LYS A 3 13.89 44.07 3.48
CA LYS A 3 14.75 43.01 2.95
C LYS A 3 14.78 41.79 3.86
N GLY A 4 14.74 42.00 5.17
CA GLY A 4 14.70 40.89 6.13
C GLY A 4 13.42 40.05 6.05
N GLY A 5 12.27 40.70 5.84
CA GLY A 5 11.01 40.02 5.68
C GLY A 5 10.96 39.16 4.43
N ARG A 6 11.55 39.64 3.34
CA ARG A 6 11.63 38.85 2.09
C ARG A 6 12.47 37.60 2.25
N ILE A 7 13.60 37.70 2.95
CA ILE A 7 14.48 36.57 3.20
C ILE A 7 13.77 35.51 4.03
N LEU A 8 13.05 35.90 5.06
CA LEU A 8 12.27 34.96 5.88
C LEU A 8 11.18 34.27 5.08
N HIS A 9 10.54 35.01 4.18
CA HIS A 9 9.48 34.49 3.34
C HIS A 9 10.02 33.40 2.37
N ILE A 10 11.16 33.63 1.76
CA ILE A 10 11.82 32.68 0.86
C ILE A 10 12.22 31.41 1.64
N GLY A 11 12.79 31.57 2.84
CA GLY A 11 13.17 30.43 3.68
C GLY A 11 11.98 29.56 4.04
N PHE A 12 10.85 30.18 4.33
CA PHE A 12 9.61 29.45 4.64
C PHE A 12 9.12 28.61 3.45
N LEU A 13 9.15 29.17 2.25
CA LEU A 13 8.74 28.46 1.04
C LEU A 13 9.66 27.25 0.76
N MET A 14 10.96 27.39 0.93
CA MET A 14 11.90 26.31 0.76
C MET A 14 11.62 25.17 1.75
N SER A 15 11.31 25.51 2.98
CA SER A 15 10.97 24.54 4.01
C SER A 15 9.72 23.73 3.65
N LEU A 16 8.69 24.38 3.12
CA LEU A 16 7.47 23.71 2.68
C LEU A 16 7.73 22.74 1.54
N ILE A 17 8.58 23.10 0.58
CA ILE A 17 8.93 22.21 -0.52
C ILE A 17 9.61 20.95 -0.01
N ILE A 18 10.53 21.07 0.93
CA ILE A 18 11.23 19.93 1.54
C ILE A 18 10.24 18.99 2.23
N VAL A 19 9.32 19.52 3.01
CA VAL A 19 8.29 18.73 3.70
C VAL A 19 7.43 17.97 2.69
N PHE A 20 7.04 18.62 1.61
CA PHE A 20 6.25 17.98 0.56
C PHE A 20 6.98 16.80 -0.08
N LEU A 21 8.26 16.95 -0.36
CA LEU A 21 9.08 15.87 -0.93
C LEU A 21 9.19 14.68 0.03
N LEU A 22 9.33 14.93 1.32
CA LEU A 22 9.38 13.87 2.33
C LEU A 22 8.07 13.09 2.39
N VAL A 23 6.93 13.76 2.33
CA VAL A 23 5.62 13.12 2.30
C VAL A 23 5.48 12.23 1.07
N SER A 24 5.95 12.70 -0.10
CA SER A 24 5.93 11.89 -1.31
C SER A 24 6.79 10.63 -1.18
N SER A 25 7.94 10.72 -0.53
CA SER A 25 8.80 9.57 -0.29
C SER A 25 8.13 8.53 0.62
N VAL A 26 7.46 8.97 1.67
CA VAL A 26 6.72 8.09 2.58
C VAL A 26 5.60 7.36 1.82
N GLY A 27 4.95 8.02 0.87
CA GLY A 27 3.90 7.41 0.05
C GLY A 27 4.37 6.29 -0.87
N ALA A 28 5.70 6.14 -1.07
CA ALA A 28 6.27 5.06 -1.89
C ALA A 28 6.47 3.76 -1.11
N GLY A 29 6.25 3.75 0.21
CA GLY A 29 6.44 2.58 1.06
C GLY A 29 5.32 1.55 0.95
N PRO A 30 5.33 0.52 1.82
CA PRO A 30 4.31 -0.51 1.84
C PRO A 30 2.91 0.04 2.02
N ARG A 31 1.94 -0.57 1.33
CA ARG A 31 0.54 -0.19 1.38
C ARG A 31 -0.27 -1.34 1.95
N VAL A 32 -1.43 -1.01 2.51
CA VAL A 32 -2.35 -1.99 3.07
C VAL A 32 -3.67 -1.93 2.30
N TYR A 33 -4.20 -3.10 1.96
CA TYR A 33 -5.46 -3.25 1.25
C TYR A 33 -6.37 -4.20 2.03
N TYR A 34 -7.60 -3.79 2.23
CA TYR A 34 -8.61 -4.60 2.92
C TYR A 34 -9.67 -5.03 1.92
N GLY A 35 -10.06 -6.29 1.98
CA GLY A 35 -11.09 -6.79 1.09
C GLY A 35 -11.42 -8.24 1.34
N GLN A 36 -12.23 -8.79 0.43
CA GLN A 36 -12.67 -10.17 0.48
C GLN A 36 -12.06 -10.94 -0.68
N VAL A 37 -11.51 -12.12 -0.37
CA VAL A 37 -10.90 -12.98 -1.39
C VAL A 37 -11.97 -13.50 -2.32
N VAL A 38 -11.81 -13.26 -3.61
CA VAL A 38 -12.69 -13.76 -4.66
C VAL A 38 -12.17 -15.09 -5.18
N GLY A 39 -10.86 -15.20 -5.32
CA GLY A 39 -10.24 -16.43 -5.79
C GLY A 39 -8.74 -16.36 -5.70
N MET A 40 -8.12 -17.51 -5.80
CA MET A 40 -6.66 -17.63 -5.85
C MET A 40 -6.32 -18.69 -6.87
N GLU A 41 -5.48 -18.34 -7.82
CA GLU A 41 -5.01 -19.27 -8.85
C GLU A 41 -3.50 -19.14 -8.95
N PHE A 42 -2.79 -20.24 -8.69
CA PHE A 42 -1.34 -20.25 -8.58
C PHE A 42 -0.89 -19.25 -7.52
N SER A 43 -0.11 -18.25 -7.92
CA SER A 43 0.39 -17.22 -7.02
C SER A 43 -0.39 -15.91 -7.13
N VAL A 44 -1.50 -15.91 -7.85
CA VAL A 44 -2.30 -14.70 -8.08
C VAL A 44 -3.53 -14.72 -7.19
N LEU A 45 -3.69 -13.68 -6.38
CA LEU A 45 -4.81 -13.51 -5.46
C LEU A 45 -5.71 -12.39 -5.97
N GLN A 46 -7.01 -12.69 -6.14
CA GLN A 46 -8.00 -11.71 -6.52
C GLN A 46 -8.80 -11.30 -5.29
N VAL A 47 -8.85 -10.02 -5.01
CA VAL A 47 -9.51 -9.48 -3.82
C VAL A 47 -10.46 -8.37 -4.20
N ARG A 48 -11.70 -8.46 -3.72
CA ARG A 48 -12.68 -7.40 -3.90
C ARG A 48 -12.59 -6.43 -2.73
N GLY A 49 -12.27 -5.18 -3.03
CA GLY A 49 -12.22 -4.12 -2.03
C GLY A 49 -13.59 -3.63 -1.61
N ASP A 50 -13.61 -2.71 -0.65
CA ASP A 50 -14.85 -2.14 -0.14
C ASP A 50 -15.59 -1.30 -1.18
N ASP A 51 -14.89 -0.83 -2.20
CA ASP A 51 -15.47 -0.10 -3.33
C ASP A 51 -16.09 -1.03 -4.39
N GLY A 52 -16.06 -2.34 -4.18
CA GLY A 52 -16.57 -3.34 -5.11
C GLY A 52 -15.62 -3.70 -6.24
N ARG A 53 -14.48 -3.05 -6.36
CA ARG A 53 -13.50 -3.33 -7.41
C ARG A 53 -12.64 -4.52 -7.03
N ILE A 54 -12.27 -5.30 -8.04
CA ILE A 54 -11.39 -6.44 -7.87
C ILE A 54 -9.97 -6.00 -8.19
N SER A 55 -9.07 -6.23 -7.24
CA SER A 55 -7.64 -5.97 -7.42
C SER A 55 -6.88 -7.29 -7.42
N VAL A 56 -5.78 -7.30 -8.14
CA VAL A 56 -4.95 -8.50 -8.32
C VAL A 56 -3.65 -8.31 -7.56
N PHE A 57 -3.28 -9.33 -6.79
CA PHE A 57 -2.08 -9.33 -5.97
C PHE A 57 -1.25 -10.57 -6.29
N TRP A 58 0.07 -10.41 -6.26
CA TRP A 58 1.02 -11.45 -6.57
C TRP A 58 1.69 -11.93 -5.30
N CYS A 59 1.51 -13.22 -4.98
CA CYS A 59 2.12 -13.85 -3.82
C CYS A 59 3.35 -14.64 -4.27
N GLY A 60 4.35 -14.69 -3.41
CA GLY A 60 5.57 -15.43 -3.69
C GLY A 60 6.14 -16.05 -2.42
N TYR A 61 7.33 -16.63 -2.52
CA TYR A 61 7.97 -17.27 -1.39
C TYR A 61 8.33 -16.30 -0.27
N LYS A 62 8.39 -15.00 -0.57
CA LYS A 62 8.65 -13.96 0.44
C LYS A 62 7.38 -13.45 1.11
N THR A 63 6.21 -13.88 0.64
CA THR A 63 4.94 -13.47 1.24
C THR A 63 4.77 -14.14 2.59
N ARG A 64 4.50 -13.35 3.62
CA ARG A 64 4.25 -13.85 4.96
C ARG A 64 2.77 -14.09 5.18
N LEU A 65 2.45 -15.24 5.77
CA LEU A 65 1.08 -15.58 6.17
C LEU A 65 1.01 -15.52 7.69
N ASP A 66 0.11 -14.69 8.23
CA ASP A 66 0.00 -14.53 9.68
C ASP A 66 -0.66 -15.73 10.34
N SER A 67 -1.53 -16.43 9.65
CA SER A 67 -2.20 -17.59 10.24
C SER A 67 -2.24 -18.75 9.26
N ARG A 68 -3.08 -18.69 8.29
CA ARG A 68 -3.26 -19.73 7.28
C ARG A 68 -3.37 -19.10 5.90
N PRO A 69 -3.23 -19.88 4.83
CA PRO A 69 -3.50 -19.38 3.49
C PRO A 69 -4.95 -18.89 3.37
N PRO A 70 -5.20 -17.81 2.63
CA PRO A 70 -6.56 -17.33 2.43
C PRO A 70 -7.34 -18.21 1.46
N PHE A 71 -8.64 -18.32 1.70
CA PHE A 71 -9.58 -19.01 0.80
C PHE A 71 -10.62 -18.03 0.30
N SER A 72 -11.31 -18.40 -0.78
CA SER A 72 -12.42 -17.60 -1.29
C SER A 72 -13.44 -17.33 -0.19
N GLY A 73 -13.85 -16.08 -0.07
CA GLY A 73 -14.79 -15.64 0.94
C GLY A 73 -14.16 -15.06 2.18
N ASP A 74 -12.87 -15.29 2.39
CA ASP A 74 -12.18 -14.74 3.57
C ASP A 74 -12.01 -13.23 3.45
N ARG A 75 -12.18 -12.53 4.56
CA ARG A 75 -11.76 -11.13 4.66
C ARG A 75 -10.30 -11.09 5.03
N VAL A 76 -9.56 -10.26 4.34
CA VAL A 76 -8.10 -10.20 4.48
C VAL A 76 -7.60 -8.77 4.58
N SER A 77 -6.47 -8.65 5.23
CA SER A 77 -5.62 -7.47 5.18
C SER A 77 -4.35 -7.86 4.43
N ILE A 78 -4.02 -7.11 3.41
CA ILE A 78 -2.88 -7.39 2.54
C ILE A 78 -1.91 -6.24 2.60
N GLU A 79 -0.68 -6.51 3.03
CA GLU A 79 0.41 -5.56 2.88
C GLU A 79 1.13 -5.87 1.57
N TYR A 80 1.35 -4.86 0.76
CA TYR A 80 1.96 -5.03 -0.55
C TYR A 80 2.83 -3.84 -0.93
N ILE A 81 3.71 -4.08 -1.87
CA ILE A 81 4.55 -3.06 -2.50
C ILE A 81 4.41 -3.18 -4.01
N LYS A 82 4.74 -2.12 -4.73
CA LYS A 82 4.86 -2.20 -6.19
C LYS A 82 6.25 -2.76 -6.50
N ASP A 83 6.30 -3.82 -7.26
CA ASP A 83 7.57 -4.42 -7.68
C ASP A 83 8.12 -3.72 -8.93
N SER A 84 9.25 -4.22 -9.45
CA SER A 84 9.89 -3.66 -10.64
C SER A 84 9.02 -3.72 -11.89
N LEU A 85 8.05 -4.64 -11.92
CA LEU A 85 7.09 -4.79 -13.01
C LEU A 85 5.78 -4.04 -12.73
N LYS A 86 5.75 -3.22 -11.69
CA LYS A 86 4.57 -2.44 -11.26
C LYS A 86 3.39 -3.32 -10.83
N ARG A 87 3.66 -4.55 -10.41
CA ARG A 87 2.64 -5.44 -9.86
C ARG A 87 2.50 -5.21 -8.36
N ASN A 88 1.33 -5.56 -7.82
CA ASN A 88 1.10 -5.52 -6.38
C ASN A 88 1.71 -6.79 -5.76
N ALA A 89 2.94 -6.70 -5.33
CA ALA A 89 3.66 -7.82 -4.72
C ALA A 89 3.35 -7.90 -3.24
N VAL A 90 2.74 -8.99 -2.81
CA VAL A 90 2.28 -9.16 -1.43
C VAL A 90 3.45 -9.47 -0.51
N THR A 91 3.57 -8.70 0.56
CA THR A 91 4.57 -8.95 1.60
C THR A 91 3.97 -9.68 2.80
N ARG A 92 2.69 -9.46 3.07
CA ARG A 92 2.02 -10.08 4.22
C ARG A 92 0.51 -10.20 3.98
N ILE A 93 -0.05 -11.34 4.37
CA ILE A 93 -1.51 -11.56 4.33
C ILE A 93 -1.97 -11.96 5.72
N SER A 94 -3.01 -11.30 6.20
CA SER A 94 -3.68 -11.64 7.45
C SER A 94 -5.13 -11.96 7.16
N VAL A 95 -5.57 -13.16 7.51
CA VAL A 95 -6.99 -13.52 7.42
C VAL A 95 -7.68 -12.94 8.63
N LEU A 96 -8.63 -12.03 8.40
CA LEU A 96 -9.29 -11.31 9.47
C LEU A 96 -10.52 -12.05 9.97
N GLU A 97 -11.35 -12.46 9.04
CA GLU A 97 -12.62 -13.08 9.38
C GLU A 97 -13.13 -13.88 8.20
N LYS A 98 -13.84 -14.96 8.52
CA LYS A 98 -14.49 -15.80 7.51
C LYS A 98 -16.00 -15.60 7.62
N ASP A 99 -16.61 -15.15 6.56
CA ASP A 99 -18.05 -14.98 6.48
C ASP A 99 -18.75 -16.26 6.03
#